data_787101f296f06152516a69381831746a
#
_entry.id   787101f296f06152516a69381831746a
#
_cell.length_a   1.000
_cell.length_b   1.000
_cell.length_c   1.000
_cell.angle_alpha   90.00
_cell.angle_beta   90.00
_cell.angle_gamma   90.00
#
_symmetry.space_group_name_H-M   'P 1'
#
loop_
_entity.id
_entity.type
_entity.pdbx_description
1 polymer ?
#
loop_
_entity_poly.entity_id
_entity_poly.type
_entity_poly.pdbx_seq_one_letter_code
_entity_poly.pdbx_strand_id
1 'polypeptide(L)'
;MPDDRNASFGFDPKLAQWPTRRVAFDQVVDLLDVAHAPERVDEYRQAMKRGELFPPISVVRFFGRYLIADGHKRFTAFKSLGSDGLIVEVWPIRRWLSDQRRQFAKGMRRQTVALFRVAIGQGERAEASEVTRHVMQHWRRILRSVYRRFRTTVWP
;
A
#
# COMPACT_ATOMS: atom_id res chain seq x y z
N MET A 1 -9.34 28.98 18.68
CA MET A 1 -9.39 27.51 18.94
C MET A 1 -9.59 26.83 17.61
N PRO A 2 -8.70 25.95 17.15
CA PRO A 2 -8.95 25.18 15.94
C PRO A 2 -10.11 24.24 16.24
N ASP A 3 -11.06 24.23 15.34
CA ASP A 3 -12.28 23.42 15.39
C ASP A 3 -11.93 21.94 15.33
N ASP A 4 -11.88 21.26 16.49
CA ASP A 4 -11.58 19.84 16.66
C ASP A 4 -12.65 18.90 16.04
N ARG A 5 -13.68 19.48 15.38
CA ARG A 5 -14.73 18.73 14.70
C ARG A 5 -14.30 18.01 13.42
N ASN A 6 -13.02 18.16 13.02
CA ASN A 6 -12.38 17.39 11.96
C ASN A 6 -11.35 16.38 12.52
N ALA A 7 -11.54 15.92 13.75
CA ALA A 7 -10.77 14.81 14.25
C ALA A 7 -10.89 13.65 13.27
N SER A 8 -9.85 13.50 12.52
CA SER A 8 -9.43 12.41 11.66
C SER A 8 -10.20 11.12 11.90
N PHE A 9 -11.37 11.00 11.27
CA PHE A 9 -12.11 9.73 11.26
C PHE A 9 -11.13 8.61 10.89
N GLY A 10 -10.77 7.80 11.89
CA GLY A 10 -9.96 6.63 11.70
C GLY A 10 -8.43 6.80 11.72
N PHE A 11 -7.86 8.02 11.81
CA PHE A 11 -6.40 8.20 11.87
C PHE A 11 -5.95 9.10 13.01
N ASP A 12 -4.92 8.66 13.74
CA ASP A 12 -4.24 9.46 14.76
C ASP A 12 -2.90 9.98 14.24
N PRO A 13 -2.75 11.30 14.05
CA PRO A 13 -1.48 11.90 13.61
C PRO A 13 -0.32 11.64 14.57
N LYS A 14 -0.60 11.39 15.85
CA LYS A 14 0.43 11.09 16.88
C LYS A 14 1.11 9.75 16.64
N LEU A 15 0.49 8.85 15.89
CA LEU A 15 1.07 7.57 15.50
C LEU A 15 1.97 7.66 14.27
N ALA A 16 2.11 8.84 13.66
CA ALA A 16 3.00 9.09 12.54
C ALA A 16 4.45 9.20 13.00
N GLN A 17 5.36 8.68 12.17
CA GLN A 17 6.82 8.83 12.36
C GLN A 17 7.39 10.00 11.53
N TRP A 18 6.64 10.49 10.54
CA TRP A 18 7.02 11.55 9.61
C TRP A 18 5.96 12.65 9.58
N PRO A 19 6.27 13.82 9.03
CA PRO A 19 5.31 14.91 8.95
C PRO A 19 4.00 14.49 8.33
N THR A 20 2.90 14.88 8.97
CA THR A 20 1.55 14.60 8.50
C THR A 20 0.98 15.77 7.72
N ARG A 21 0.08 15.48 6.78
CA ARG A 21 -0.63 16.46 5.98
C ARG A 21 -2.05 15.98 5.67
N ARG A 22 -2.99 16.92 5.69
CA ARG A 22 -4.33 16.67 5.15
C ARG A 22 -4.30 16.84 3.62
N VAL A 23 -4.83 15.85 2.91
CA VAL A 23 -4.89 15.84 1.44
C VAL A 23 -6.27 15.40 0.98
N ALA A 24 -6.71 15.86 -0.19
CA ALA A 24 -7.93 15.38 -0.82
C ALA A 24 -7.70 14.00 -1.47
N PHE A 25 -8.75 13.19 -1.58
CA PHE A 25 -8.64 11.83 -2.14
C PHE A 25 -8.17 11.80 -3.58
N ASP A 26 -8.54 12.80 -4.38
CA ASP A 26 -8.14 12.93 -5.78
C ASP A 26 -6.64 13.19 -5.97
N GLN A 27 -5.97 13.73 -4.94
CA GLN A 27 -4.53 13.94 -4.92
C GLN A 27 -3.74 12.66 -4.61
N VAL A 28 -4.42 11.63 -4.09
CA VAL A 28 -3.78 10.38 -3.69
C VAL A 28 -3.96 9.33 -4.78
N VAL A 29 -2.85 8.73 -5.19
CA VAL A 29 -2.82 7.65 -6.18
C VAL A 29 -2.51 6.33 -5.49
N ASP A 30 -3.45 5.39 -5.57
CA ASP A 30 -3.26 4.02 -5.16
C ASP A 30 -2.80 3.20 -6.37
N LEU A 31 -1.57 2.69 -6.35
CA LEU A 31 -1.00 1.86 -7.41
C LEU A 31 -1.33 0.38 -7.23
N LEU A 32 -1.73 -0.04 -6.04
CA LEU A 32 -2.08 -1.44 -5.76
C LEU A 32 -3.59 -1.62 -5.82
N ASP A 33 -4.00 -2.66 -6.52
CA ASP A 33 -5.39 -3.13 -6.47
C ASP A 33 -5.56 -4.01 -5.23
N VAL A 34 -6.32 -3.53 -4.24
CA VAL A 34 -6.63 -4.28 -3.01
C VAL A 34 -7.89 -5.15 -3.13
N ALA A 35 -8.47 -5.26 -4.32
CA ALA A 35 -9.65 -6.09 -4.58
C ALA A 35 -9.45 -7.58 -4.22
N HIS A 36 -8.21 -8.02 -4.09
CA HIS A 36 -7.87 -9.38 -3.66
C HIS A 36 -7.99 -9.63 -2.15
N ALA A 37 -8.35 -8.61 -1.36
CA ALA A 37 -8.50 -8.73 0.09
C ALA A 37 -9.70 -7.92 0.62
N PRO A 38 -10.92 -8.15 0.11
CA PRO A 38 -12.11 -7.39 0.48
C PRO A 38 -12.44 -7.52 1.96
N GLU A 39 -12.25 -8.72 2.55
CA GLU A 39 -12.48 -8.98 3.97
C GLU A 39 -11.65 -8.06 4.87
N ARG A 40 -10.38 -7.89 4.55
CA ARG A 40 -9.49 -6.99 5.30
C ARG A 40 -9.88 -5.51 5.16
N VAL A 41 -10.40 -5.11 4.02
CA VAL A 41 -10.91 -3.74 3.83
C VAL A 41 -12.16 -3.54 4.69
N ASP A 42 -13.04 -4.54 4.75
CA ASP A 42 -14.23 -4.50 5.58
C ASP A 42 -13.91 -4.50 7.07
N GLU A 43 -12.94 -5.27 7.53
CA GLU A 43 -12.44 -5.24 8.91
C GLU A 43 -11.99 -3.81 9.29
N TYR A 44 -11.18 -3.15 8.48
CA TYR A 44 -10.75 -1.77 8.72
C TYR A 44 -11.93 -0.80 8.72
N ARG A 45 -12.87 -0.95 7.79
CA ARG A 45 -14.06 -0.11 7.72
C ARG A 45 -14.93 -0.23 8.97
N GLN A 46 -15.13 -1.44 9.46
CA GLN A 46 -15.88 -1.68 10.68
C GLN A 46 -15.17 -1.12 11.92
N ALA A 47 -13.85 -1.32 12.02
CA ALA A 47 -13.04 -0.79 13.11
C ALA A 47 -13.07 0.75 13.13
N MET A 48 -12.96 1.41 11.97
CA MET A 48 -13.09 2.87 11.85
C MET A 48 -14.49 3.36 12.26
N LYS A 49 -15.56 2.63 11.88
CA LYS A 49 -16.93 2.96 12.31
C LYS A 49 -17.13 2.85 13.82
N ARG A 50 -16.38 1.96 14.50
CA ARG A 50 -16.38 1.87 15.97
C ARG A 50 -15.54 2.94 16.65
N GLY A 51 -14.87 3.83 15.87
CA GLY A 51 -14.01 4.88 16.39
C GLY A 51 -12.58 4.45 16.69
N GLU A 52 -12.14 3.29 16.19
CA GLU A 52 -10.76 2.85 16.32
C GLU A 52 -9.86 3.75 15.46
N LEU A 53 -8.72 4.16 16.02
CA LEU A 53 -7.75 5.02 15.36
C LEU A 53 -6.57 4.22 14.82
N PHE A 54 -6.15 4.55 13.62
CA PHE A 54 -5.04 3.90 12.92
C PHE A 54 -3.91 4.90 12.62
N PRO A 55 -2.68 4.42 12.43
CA PRO A 55 -1.61 5.26 11.90
C PRO A 55 -2.02 5.87 10.54
N PRO A 56 -1.61 7.12 10.24
CA PRO A 56 -1.85 7.75 8.95
C PRO A 56 -1.35 6.87 7.80
N ILE A 57 -1.96 7.06 6.63
CA ILE A 57 -1.53 6.38 5.41
C ILE A 57 -0.20 6.98 4.98
N SER A 58 0.81 6.12 4.80
CA SER A 58 2.12 6.56 4.36
C SER A 58 2.14 6.80 2.86
N VAL A 59 2.57 7.99 2.45
CA VAL A 59 2.62 8.39 1.05
C VAL A 59 3.97 8.97 0.68
N VAL A 60 4.28 8.96 -0.60
CA VAL A 60 5.44 9.64 -1.18
C VAL A 60 4.95 10.69 -2.17
N ARG A 61 5.49 11.90 -2.09
CA ARG A 61 5.20 12.95 -3.06
C ARG A 61 5.92 12.68 -4.38
N PHE A 62 5.15 12.62 -5.47
CA PHE A 62 5.67 12.35 -6.80
C PHE A 62 4.88 13.14 -7.85
N PHE A 63 5.55 14.02 -8.61
CA PHE A 63 4.94 14.88 -9.64
C PHE A 63 3.65 15.59 -9.20
N GLY A 64 3.68 16.21 -8.01
CA GLY A 64 2.54 16.97 -7.48
C GLY A 64 1.42 16.13 -6.87
N ARG A 65 1.51 14.80 -6.94
CA ARG A 65 0.56 13.85 -6.35
C ARG A 65 1.19 13.04 -5.22
N TYR A 66 0.37 12.31 -4.48
CA TYR A 66 0.79 11.46 -3.37
C TYR A 66 0.56 9.99 -3.73
N LEU A 67 1.65 9.23 -3.84
CA LEU A 67 1.59 7.77 -4.07
C LEU A 67 1.54 7.06 -2.73
N ILE A 68 0.62 6.13 -2.56
CA ILE A 68 0.54 5.31 -1.34
C ILE A 68 1.77 4.39 -1.28
N ALA A 69 2.53 4.52 -0.18
CA ALA A 69 3.66 3.66 0.14
C ALA A 69 3.22 2.50 1.05
N ASP A 70 2.35 2.79 2.02
CA ASP A 70 1.74 1.80 2.92
C ASP A 70 0.33 2.23 3.32
N GLY A 71 -0.53 1.24 3.61
CA GLY A 71 -1.89 1.48 4.06
C GLY A 71 -2.96 1.44 2.97
N HIS A 72 -2.72 0.79 1.82
CA HIS A 72 -3.68 0.66 0.71
C HIS A 72 -5.08 0.19 1.16
N LYS A 73 -5.16 -0.82 2.03
CA LYS A 73 -6.43 -1.34 2.55
C LYS A 73 -7.15 -0.33 3.44
N ARG A 74 -6.40 0.36 4.31
CA ARG A 74 -6.92 1.45 5.15
C ARG A 74 -7.44 2.61 4.30
N PHE A 75 -6.70 2.97 3.25
CA PHE A 75 -7.12 3.99 2.28
C PHE A 75 -8.45 3.64 1.62
N THR A 76 -8.59 2.40 1.12
CA THR A 76 -9.81 1.94 0.47
C THR A 76 -10.98 1.93 1.46
N ALA A 77 -10.77 1.44 2.68
CA ALA A 77 -11.77 1.45 3.73
C ALA A 77 -12.21 2.87 4.08
N PHE A 78 -11.25 3.79 4.30
CA PHE A 78 -11.55 5.18 4.66
C PHE A 78 -12.25 5.94 3.54
N LYS A 79 -11.84 5.74 2.29
CA LYS A 79 -12.50 6.33 1.12
C LYS A 79 -13.98 5.91 1.03
N SER A 80 -14.30 4.67 1.40
CA SER A 80 -15.68 4.16 1.39
C SER A 80 -16.58 4.77 2.48
N LEU A 81 -16.02 5.47 3.47
CA LEU A 81 -16.76 6.18 4.52
C LEU A 81 -17.22 7.58 4.12
N GLY A 82 -16.87 8.06 2.92
CA GLY A 82 -17.38 9.31 2.37
C GLY A 82 -16.78 10.60 2.96
N SER A 83 -15.56 10.52 3.50
CA SER A 83 -14.84 11.71 4.00
C SER A 83 -14.32 12.58 2.87
N ASP A 84 -14.20 13.90 3.10
CA ASP A 84 -13.72 14.88 2.11
C ASP A 84 -12.22 14.87 1.89
N GLY A 85 -11.47 14.20 2.76
CA GLY A 85 -10.02 14.12 2.71
C GLY A 85 -9.48 13.17 3.76
N LEU A 86 -8.17 12.99 3.76
CA LEU A 86 -7.50 12.13 4.72
C LEU A 86 -6.20 12.75 5.24
N ILE A 87 -5.77 12.28 6.41
CA ILE A 87 -4.46 12.60 6.95
C ILE A 87 -3.48 11.56 6.45
N VAL A 88 -2.42 12.03 5.79
CA VAL A 88 -1.33 11.21 5.29
C VAL A 88 -0.03 11.56 5.99
N GLU A 89 0.82 10.57 6.14
CA GLU A 89 2.21 10.71 6.56
C GLU A 89 3.11 10.77 5.33
N VAL A 90 3.86 11.85 5.17
CA VAL A 90 4.66 12.07 3.96
C VAL A 90 6.08 11.52 4.16
N TRP A 91 6.37 10.40 3.55
CA TRP A 91 7.69 9.80 3.60
C TRP A 91 8.67 10.48 2.64
N PRO A 92 9.92 10.66 3.06
CA PRO A 92 11.00 11.00 2.14
C PRO A 92 11.16 9.91 1.08
N ILE A 93 11.43 10.29 -0.18
CA ILE A 93 11.58 9.33 -1.28
C ILE A 93 12.67 8.28 -1.00
N ARG A 94 13.73 8.68 -0.30
CA ARG A 94 14.81 7.75 0.12
C ARG A 94 14.29 6.64 1.03
N ARG A 95 13.37 6.95 1.94
CA ARG A 95 12.74 5.96 2.83
C ARG A 95 11.95 4.95 2.04
N TRP A 96 11.11 5.42 1.12
CA TRP A 96 10.32 4.56 0.24
C TRP A 96 11.20 3.64 -0.62
N LEU A 97 12.23 4.17 -1.26
CA LEU A 97 13.17 3.38 -2.07
C LEU A 97 13.88 2.33 -1.22
N SER A 98 14.31 2.68 0.01
CA SER A 98 14.92 1.74 0.94
C SER A 98 13.95 0.60 1.31
N ASP A 99 12.68 0.93 1.55
CA ASP A 99 11.65 -0.06 1.87
C ASP A 99 11.38 -0.99 0.68
N GLN A 100 11.23 -0.43 -0.53
CA GLN A 100 11.07 -1.22 -1.76
C GLN A 100 12.26 -2.18 -1.99
N ARG A 101 13.48 -1.72 -1.77
CA ARG A 101 14.68 -2.57 -1.87
C ARG A 101 14.64 -3.72 -0.84
N ARG A 102 14.23 -3.44 0.39
CA ARG A 102 14.11 -4.47 1.45
C ARG A 102 13.04 -5.51 1.09
N GLN A 103 11.90 -5.08 0.60
CA GLN A 103 10.82 -5.97 0.19
C GLN A 103 11.23 -6.83 -1.00
N PHE A 104 11.89 -6.26 -1.98
CA PHE A 104 12.46 -6.98 -3.11
C PHE A 104 13.50 -8.01 -2.66
N ALA A 105 14.44 -7.61 -1.80
CA ALA A 105 15.46 -8.53 -1.28
C ALA A 105 14.85 -9.69 -0.49
N LYS A 106 13.79 -9.45 0.32
CA LYS A 106 13.06 -10.52 1.02
C LYS A 106 12.39 -11.49 0.03
N GLY A 107 11.78 -10.96 -1.02
CA GLY A 107 11.17 -11.78 -2.08
C GLY A 107 12.18 -12.65 -2.80
N MET A 108 13.29 -12.06 -3.23
CA MET A 108 14.40 -12.77 -3.90
C MET A 108 15.00 -13.85 -3.00
N ARG A 109 15.24 -13.53 -1.72
CA ARG A 109 15.78 -14.52 -0.76
C ARG A 109 14.85 -15.74 -0.62
N ARG A 110 13.54 -15.52 -0.52
CA ARG A 110 12.55 -16.62 -0.45
C ARG A 110 12.63 -17.51 -1.69
N GLN A 111 12.69 -16.90 -2.87
CA GLN A 111 12.83 -17.64 -4.13
C GLN A 111 14.12 -18.45 -4.19
N THR A 112 15.24 -17.83 -3.83
CA THR A 112 16.55 -18.51 -3.85
C THR A 112 16.57 -19.68 -2.89
N VAL A 113 16.01 -19.53 -1.69
CA VAL A 113 15.91 -20.64 -0.72
C VAL A 113 15.02 -21.76 -1.23
N ALA A 114 13.87 -21.45 -1.85
CA ALA A 114 12.98 -22.46 -2.41
C ALA A 114 13.67 -23.25 -3.55
N LEU A 115 14.32 -22.54 -4.47
CA LEU A 115 15.07 -23.16 -5.56
C LEU A 115 16.24 -24.02 -5.04
N PHE A 116 16.97 -23.55 -4.04
CA PHE A 116 18.04 -24.29 -3.42
C PHE A 116 17.56 -25.59 -2.75
N ARG A 117 16.45 -25.53 -2.01
CA ARG A 117 15.82 -26.73 -1.41
C ARG A 117 15.46 -27.77 -2.46
N VAL A 118 14.92 -27.34 -3.60
CA VAL A 118 14.60 -28.24 -4.72
C VAL A 118 15.87 -28.84 -5.29
N ALA A 119 16.92 -28.04 -5.48
CA ALA A 119 18.21 -28.50 -6.04
C ALA A 119 18.91 -29.57 -5.17
N ILE A 120 18.76 -29.47 -3.83
CA ILE A 120 19.33 -30.46 -2.90
C ILE A 120 18.37 -31.62 -2.58
N GLY A 121 17.24 -31.73 -3.28
CA GLY A 121 16.26 -32.81 -3.10
C GLY A 121 15.42 -32.73 -1.82
N GLN A 122 15.43 -31.61 -1.12
CA GLN A 122 14.67 -31.38 0.13
C GLN A 122 13.36 -30.61 -0.07
N GLY A 123 13.01 -30.26 -1.31
CA GLY A 123 11.81 -29.51 -1.63
C GLY A 123 11.04 -30.09 -2.81
N GLU A 124 9.73 -29.90 -2.82
CA GLU A 124 8.90 -30.31 -3.95
C GLU A 124 9.05 -29.30 -5.11
N ARG A 125 9.22 -29.81 -6.34
CA ARG A 125 9.27 -28.96 -7.56
C ARG A 125 8.02 -28.10 -7.73
N ALA A 126 6.87 -28.58 -7.22
CA ALA A 126 5.62 -27.86 -7.20
C ALA A 126 5.72 -26.56 -6.38
N GLU A 127 6.34 -26.60 -5.18
CA GLU A 127 6.51 -25.44 -4.30
C GLU A 127 7.35 -24.33 -4.97
N ALA A 128 8.47 -24.69 -5.59
CA ALA A 128 9.33 -23.72 -6.29
C ALA A 128 8.61 -23.11 -7.49
N SER A 129 7.81 -23.89 -8.23
CA SER A 129 7.04 -23.39 -9.38
C SER A 129 5.90 -22.48 -8.94
N GLU A 130 5.26 -22.78 -7.82
CA GLU A 130 4.19 -21.95 -7.23
C GLU A 130 4.70 -20.60 -6.73
N VAL A 131 5.82 -20.59 -6.00
CA VAL A 131 6.48 -19.37 -5.54
C VAL A 131 6.89 -18.50 -6.72
N THR A 132 7.50 -19.09 -7.76
CA THR A 132 7.90 -18.38 -8.98
C THR A 132 6.69 -17.81 -9.72
N ARG A 133 5.63 -18.59 -9.86
CA ARG A 133 4.37 -18.17 -10.50
C ARG A 133 3.72 -17.03 -9.73
N HIS A 134 3.66 -17.13 -8.42
CA HIS A 134 3.09 -16.09 -7.56
C HIS A 134 3.84 -14.76 -7.69
N VAL A 135 5.17 -14.79 -7.65
CA VAL A 135 6.00 -13.59 -7.82
C VAL A 135 5.83 -12.98 -9.22
N MET A 136 5.85 -13.81 -10.27
CA MET A 136 5.64 -13.35 -11.65
C MET A 136 4.25 -12.74 -11.84
N GLN A 137 3.21 -13.34 -11.27
CA GLN A 137 1.85 -12.81 -11.33
C GLN A 137 1.73 -11.49 -10.57
N HIS A 138 2.37 -11.38 -9.40
CA HIS A 138 2.41 -10.14 -8.62
C HIS A 138 3.05 -9.01 -9.40
N TRP A 139 4.23 -9.24 -10.00
CA TRP A 139 4.91 -8.24 -10.83
C TRP A 139 4.12 -7.87 -12.08
N ARG A 140 3.52 -8.83 -12.76
CA ARG A 140 2.65 -8.56 -13.91
C ARG A 140 1.44 -7.69 -13.53
N ARG A 141 0.84 -7.90 -12.35
CA ARG A 141 -0.27 -7.06 -11.85
C ARG A 141 0.19 -5.64 -11.58
N ILE A 142 1.32 -5.47 -10.87
CA ILE A 142 1.90 -4.15 -10.60
C ILE A 142 2.18 -3.41 -11.91
N LEU A 143 2.90 -4.04 -12.83
CA LEU A 143 3.24 -3.42 -14.11
C LEU A 143 1.99 -3.06 -14.93
N ARG A 144 0.98 -3.92 -14.98
CA ARG A 144 -0.29 -3.62 -15.67
C ARG A 144 -1.04 -2.46 -15.02
N SER A 145 -1.07 -2.41 -13.69
CA SER A 145 -1.72 -1.34 -12.94
C SER A 145 -1.01 0.00 -13.18
N VAL A 146 0.32 0.00 -13.07
CA VAL A 146 1.15 1.19 -13.35
C VAL A 146 0.96 1.64 -14.80
N TYR A 147 1.06 0.73 -15.78
CA TYR A 147 0.89 1.04 -17.20
C TYR A 147 -0.51 1.59 -17.52
N ARG A 148 -1.57 0.95 -16.99
CA ARG A 148 -2.94 1.39 -17.21
C ARG A 148 -3.18 2.80 -16.68
N ARG A 149 -2.67 3.11 -15.48
CA ARG A 149 -2.80 4.43 -14.86
C ARG A 149 -1.90 5.48 -15.51
N PHE A 150 -0.71 5.11 -15.93
CA PHE A 150 0.15 6.01 -16.70
C PHE A 150 -0.52 6.43 -18.02
N ARG A 151 -1.14 5.49 -18.71
CA ARG A 151 -1.86 5.75 -19.96
C ARG A 151 -3.05 6.69 -19.77
N THR A 152 -3.81 6.54 -18.68
CA THR A 152 -4.99 7.40 -18.41
C THR A 152 -4.63 8.77 -17.84
N THR A 153 -3.42 8.95 -17.30
CA THR A 153 -2.99 10.21 -16.66
C THR A 153 -2.12 11.06 -17.57
N VAL A 154 -1.39 10.46 -18.50
CA VAL A 154 -0.42 11.14 -19.38
C VAL A 154 -0.96 11.37 -20.79
N TRP A 155 -1.97 10.62 -21.21
CA TRP A 155 -2.59 10.75 -22.53
C TRP A 155 -4.09 10.82 -22.37
N PRO A 156 -4.66 12.07 -22.27
CA PRO A 156 -6.12 12.26 -22.31
C PRO A 156 -6.70 11.91 -23.68
#